data_cf3e7672d92db224f9f7a156718b37ea
#
_entry.id   cf3e7672d92db224f9f7a156718b37ea
#
_cell.length_a   1.000
_cell.length_b   1.000
_cell.length_c   1.000
_cell.angle_alpha   90.00
_cell.angle_beta   90.00
_cell.angle_gamma   90.00
#
_symmetry.space_group_name_H-M   'P 1'
#
loop_
_entity.id
_entity.type
_entity.pdbx_description
1 polymer ?
#
loop_
_entity_poly.entity_id
_entity_poly.type
_entity_poly.pdbx_seq_one_letter_code
_entity_poly.pdbx_strand_id
1 'polypeptide(L)'
;MNESRTRTKLDQRRAPIYEALEQFRQMRVVPFDVPGHKRGRGNPELTAFLGQQCVGVDVNSMKPLDNLCHPVSVIREAEELAADAFGAAHAFLMVGGTTSSVQSMVLTACKRGDEIILPRNVHRSVLNALVLCGAVPVYVNPEVDKRLGISLGMKREQVEKAIREHPNAVAVLVNNPTYYGICSDLRAIVKMAHDAGMLCLADEAHGTHFYFGGGLPVSAMAAGADMASVSMHKSGGSLTQSSLLLIGPNVHPGYVRQIINLTQTTSGSYLLMSSLDISRRNLALRGRQVFHQVADMAEYAREEINAVGGYYAFGKELCNGNSVFDFDTTKLSVHTLDIGLAGIEVYDILRDEYDIQIEFGDIGNILAYLSIGDRPQEAFYAPKKSLPLRETEGMVCSEFVMCYPPGIPILAPGERITKEILNYIEYAKAKGCSMTGPEDPDILHLNVLA
;
A
#
# COMPACT_ATOMS: atom_id res chain seq x y z
N MET A 1 30.82 11.29 25.24
CA MET A 1 31.41 10.39 24.23
C MET A 1 30.34 9.45 23.75
N ASN A 2 29.68 9.79 22.64
CA ASN A 2 28.69 8.95 22.01
C ASN A 2 29.41 8.10 20.98
N GLU A 3 29.69 6.85 21.32
CA GLU A 3 30.06 5.86 20.32
C GLU A 3 28.83 5.59 19.45
N SER A 4 28.86 6.09 18.21
CA SER A 4 27.97 5.65 17.16
C SER A 4 28.25 4.17 16.89
N ARG A 5 27.58 3.28 17.61
CA ARG A 5 27.52 1.88 17.23
C ARG A 5 26.90 1.82 15.83
N THR A 6 27.74 1.63 14.82
CA THR A 6 27.30 1.17 13.50
C THR A 6 26.53 -0.12 13.70
N ARG A 7 25.18 0.00 13.69
CA ARG A 7 24.27 -1.16 13.77
C ARG A 7 24.58 -2.03 12.55
N THR A 8 25.16 -3.21 12.76
CA THR A 8 25.34 -4.20 11.69
C THR A 8 23.96 -4.51 11.14
N LYS A 9 23.73 -4.30 9.84
CA LYS A 9 22.45 -4.63 9.22
C LYS A 9 22.15 -6.11 9.41
N LEU A 10 20.92 -6.43 9.82
CA LEU A 10 20.47 -7.80 10.02
C LEU A 10 20.32 -8.52 8.65
N ASP A 11 20.39 -9.85 8.65
CA ASP A 11 20.20 -10.63 7.42
C ASP A 11 18.70 -10.64 7.02
N GLN A 12 18.34 -9.75 6.13
CA GLN A 12 16.96 -9.57 5.65
C GLN A 12 16.44 -10.77 4.83
N ARG A 13 17.26 -11.77 4.50
CA ARG A 13 16.81 -12.99 3.83
C ARG A 13 16.02 -13.91 4.75
N ARG A 14 16.21 -13.79 6.07
CA ARG A 14 15.49 -14.55 7.08
C ARG A 14 14.00 -14.15 7.13
N ALA A 15 13.16 -15.11 7.42
CA ALA A 15 11.74 -14.93 7.76
C ALA A 15 11.39 -15.88 8.92
N PRO A 16 11.76 -15.52 10.17
CA PRO A 16 11.79 -16.44 11.30
C PRO A 16 10.42 -17.04 11.65
N ILE A 17 9.31 -16.31 11.50
CA ILE A 17 7.97 -16.84 11.75
C ILE A 17 7.60 -17.87 10.67
N TYR A 18 7.84 -17.55 9.40
CA TYR A 18 7.62 -18.48 8.30
C TYR A 18 8.48 -19.74 8.43
N GLU A 19 9.76 -19.58 8.72
CA GLU A 19 10.71 -20.68 8.92
C GLU A 19 10.29 -21.61 10.06
N ALA A 20 9.83 -21.04 11.19
CA ALA A 20 9.35 -21.82 12.33
C ALA A 20 8.03 -22.57 12.01
N LEU A 21 7.10 -21.96 11.25
CA LEU A 21 5.89 -22.62 10.82
C LEU A 21 6.16 -23.80 9.88
N GLU A 22 7.11 -23.65 8.93
CA GLU A 22 7.52 -24.74 8.05
C GLU A 22 8.17 -25.90 8.83
N GLN A 23 9.05 -25.59 9.77
CA GLN A 23 9.64 -26.62 10.66
C GLN A 23 8.58 -27.33 11.47
N PHE A 24 7.64 -26.57 12.08
CA PHE A 24 6.56 -27.13 12.88
C PHE A 24 5.65 -28.05 12.05
N ARG A 25 5.34 -27.67 10.81
CA ARG A 25 4.55 -28.51 9.87
C ARG A 25 5.24 -29.85 9.58
N GLN A 26 6.58 -29.85 9.45
CA GLN A 26 7.36 -31.05 9.19
C GLN A 26 7.43 -32.00 10.40
N MET A 27 7.26 -31.51 11.62
CA MET A 27 7.34 -32.31 12.86
C MET A 27 6.21 -33.34 13.02
N ARG A 28 5.17 -33.32 12.20
CA ARG A 28 4.01 -34.25 12.24
C ARG A 28 3.38 -34.40 13.63
N VAL A 29 3.30 -33.29 14.38
CA VAL A 29 2.71 -33.26 15.72
C VAL A 29 1.22 -33.59 15.65
N VAL A 30 0.74 -34.45 16.54
CA VAL A 30 -0.70 -34.75 16.68
C VAL A 30 -1.35 -33.61 17.43
N PRO A 31 -2.29 -32.85 16.83
CA PRO A 31 -2.86 -31.63 17.42
C PRO A 31 -3.96 -31.94 18.44
N PHE A 32 -3.70 -31.62 19.69
CA PHE A 32 -4.70 -31.49 20.76
C PHE A 32 -4.88 -30.03 21.22
N ASP A 33 -4.22 -29.11 20.52
CA ASP A 33 -4.22 -27.66 20.69
C ASP A 33 -5.36 -26.99 19.90
N VAL A 34 -5.58 -25.69 20.10
CA VAL A 34 -6.42 -24.83 19.26
C VAL A 34 -5.62 -24.36 18.04
N PRO A 35 -6.26 -24.02 16.90
CA PRO A 35 -7.71 -23.93 16.65
C PRO A 35 -8.43 -25.27 16.51
N GLY A 36 -9.76 -25.26 16.71
CA GLY A 36 -10.61 -26.46 16.73
C GLY A 36 -10.69 -27.24 15.43
N HIS A 37 -10.38 -26.63 14.29
CA HIS A 37 -10.31 -27.32 12.99
C HIS A 37 -9.14 -28.29 12.89
N LYS A 38 -8.21 -28.29 13.84
CA LYS A 38 -7.10 -29.26 13.94
C LYS A 38 -6.34 -29.42 12.61
N ARG A 39 -5.84 -28.27 12.07
CA ARG A 39 -5.14 -28.21 10.78
C ARG A 39 -5.99 -28.74 9.61
N GLY A 40 -7.28 -28.37 9.64
CA GLY A 40 -8.27 -28.65 8.58
C GLY A 40 -9.07 -29.94 8.75
N ARG A 41 -8.63 -30.89 9.61
CA ARG A 41 -9.33 -32.17 9.77
C ARG A 41 -10.77 -32.05 10.31
N GLY A 42 -11.02 -31.04 11.15
CA GLY A 42 -12.32 -30.78 11.75
C GLY A 42 -13.27 -29.96 10.89
N ASN A 43 -12.81 -29.45 9.73
CA ASN A 43 -13.62 -28.67 8.79
C ASN A 43 -13.14 -28.92 7.35
N PRO A 44 -13.56 -30.03 6.73
CA PRO A 44 -13.15 -30.38 5.37
C PRO A 44 -13.54 -29.35 4.31
N GLU A 45 -14.69 -28.69 4.46
CA GLU A 45 -15.17 -27.66 3.53
C GLU A 45 -14.24 -26.43 3.56
N LEU A 46 -13.87 -25.95 4.76
CA LEU A 46 -12.89 -24.90 4.91
C LEU A 46 -11.54 -25.27 4.29
N THR A 47 -11.14 -26.54 4.46
CA THR A 47 -9.87 -27.02 3.89
C THR A 47 -9.91 -27.09 2.38
N ALA A 48 -11.04 -27.48 1.79
CA ALA A 48 -11.24 -27.48 0.35
C ALA A 48 -11.20 -26.04 -0.22
N PHE A 49 -11.77 -25.07 0.49
CA PHE A 49 -11.81 -23.66 0.08
C PHE A 49 -10.44 -22.97 0.18
N LEU A 50 -9.75 -23.11 1.32
CA LEU A 50 -8.49 -22.39 1.57
C LEU A 50 -7.23 -23.17 1.15
N GLY A 51 -7.35 -24.46 0.94
CA GLY A 51 -6.24 -25.38 0.69
C GLY A 51 -5.55 -25.86 1.98
N GLN A 52 -5.06 -27.10 1.95
CA GLN A 52 -4.43 -27.77 3.10
C GLN A 52 -3.20 -27.03 3.63
N GLN A 53 -2.44 -26.33 2.76
CA GLN A 53 -1.26 -25.60 3.18
C GLN A 53 -1.64 -24.39 4.06
N CYS A 54 -2.66 -23.63 3.67
CA CYS A 54 -3.14 -22.47 4.42
C CYS A 54 -3.68 -22.88 5.80
N VAL A 55 -4.63 -23.85 5.84
CA VAL A 55 -5.24 -24.31 7.10
C VAL A 55 -4.22 -25.05 7.98
N GLY A 56 -3.19 -25.65 7.37
CA GLY A 56 -2.13 -26.40 8.06
C GLY A 56 -1.20 -25.53 8.90
N VAL A 57 -1.09 -24.24 8.58
CA VAL A 57 -0.26 -23.26 9.31
C VAL A 57 -1.08 -22.29 10.16
N ASP A 58 -2.42 -22.43 10.16
CA ASP A 58 -3.28 -21.71 11.11
C ASP A 58 -3.23 -22.40 12.47
N VAL A 59 -2.43 -21.84 13.34
CA VAL A 59 -2.10 -22.37 14.67
C VAL A 59 -2.16 -21.22 15.69
N ASN A 60 -2.07 -21.56 16.99
CA ASN A 60 -2.02 -20.56 18.06
C ASN A 60 -0.61 -20.50 18.67
N SER A 61 -0.43 -19.57 19.62
CA SER A 61 0.81 -19.39 20.37
C SER A 61 1.23 -20.68 21.08
N MET A 62 2.47 -21.08 20.88
CA MET A 62 3.08 -22.24 21.54
C MET A 62 4.59 -22.07 21.61
N LYS A 63 5.26 -22.84 22.45
CA LYS A 63 6.69 -22.68 22.71
C LYS A 63 7.56 -22.58 21.44
N PRO A 64 7.39 -23.40 20.38
CA PRO A 64 8.21 -23.27 19.16
C PRO A 64 7.90 -22.03 18.29
N LEU A 65 6.73 -21.40 18.49
CA LEU A 65 6.22 -20.32 17.64
C LEU A 65 6.16 -18.95 18.33
N ASP A 66 6.52 -18.89 19.63
CA ASP A 66 6.52 -17.65 20.42
C ASP A 66 5.10 -17.18 20.86
N ASN A 67 5.01 -15.96 21.39
CA ASN A 67 3.76 -15.33 21.84
C ASN A 67 3.77 -13.85 21.47
N LEU A 68 2.77 -13.42 20.70
CA LEU A 68 2.67 -12.04 20.21
C LEU A 68 2.57 -10.99 21.35
N CYS A 69 1.95 -11.34 22.49
CA CYS A 69 1.84 -10.41 23.61
C CYS A 69 3.16 -10.26 24.40
N HIS A 70 4.06 -11.25 24.30
CA HIS A 70 5.35 -11.24 24.95
C HIS A 70 6.42 -11.95 24.10
N PRO A 71 6.84 -11.32 22.99
CA PRO A 71 7.79 -11.93 22.07
C PRO A 71 9.17 -12.12 22.70
N VAL A 72 9.70 -13.34 22.59
CA VAL A 72 11.02 -13.71 23.14
C VAL A 72 11.90 -14.49 22.15
N SER A 73 11.33 -14.96 21.04
CA SER A 73 12.03 -15.76 20.03
C SER A 73 11.68 -15.32 18.59
N VAL A 74 10.99 -16.14 17.80
CA VAL A 74 10.79 -15.91 16.35
C VAL A 74 9.97 -14.66 16.04
N ILE A 75 9.00 -14.30 16.86
CA ILE A 75 8.22 -13.05 16.69
C ILE A 75 9.14 -11.87 17.02
N ARG A 76 9.91 -11.93 18.08
CA ARG A 76 10.89 -10.89 18.42
C ARG A 76 11.92 -10.69 17.31
N GLU A 77 12.48 -11.79 16.77
CA GLU A 77 13.42 -11.72 15.64
C GLU A 77 12.77 -11.08 14.40
N ALA A 78 11.51 -11.41 14.10
CA ALA A 78 10.76 -10.80 12.99
C ALA A 78 10.53 -9.29 13.22
N GLU A 79 10.21 -8.87 14.45
CA GLU A 79 10.07 -7.45 14.82
C GLU A 79 11.41 -6.69 14.72
N GLU A 80 12.54 -7.31 15.11
CA GLU A 80 13.87 -6.73 14.97
C GLU A 80 14.27 -6.56 13.50
N LEU A 81 13.98 -7.57 12.64
CA LEU A 81 14.17 -7.50 11.19
C LEU A 81 13.29 -6.43 10.54
N ALA A 82 12.04 -6.29 11.00
CA ALA A 82 11.15 -5.24 10.53
C ALA A 82 11.67 -3.85 10.92
N ALA A 83 12.12 -3.67 12.15
CA ALA A 83 12.72 -2.41 12.60
C ALA A 83 13.94 -2.02 11.77
N ASP A 84 14.83 -2.97 11.45
CA ASP A 84 16.00 -2.75 10.61
C ASP A 84 15.62 -2.38 9.16
N ALA A 85 14.65 -3.12 8.56
CA ALA A 85 14.19 -2.88 7.20
C ALA A 85 13.53 -1.50 7.02
N PHE A 86 12.77 -1.05 8.03
CA PHE A 86 12.06 0.23 8.02
C PHE A 86 12.85 1.40 8.64
N GLY A 87 14.08 1.17 9.09
CA GLY A 87 14.90 2.20 9.74
C GLY A 87 14.31 2.73 11.06
N ALA A 88 13.49 1.93 11.75
CA ALA A 88 12.90 2.24 13.04
C ALA A 88 13.82 1.79 14.19
N ALA A 89 13.62 2.34 15.40
CA ALA A 89 14.28 1.84 16.61
C ALA A 89 13.67 0.49 17.04
N HIS A 90 12.34 0.37 16.95
CA HIS A 90 11.59 -0.87 17.14
C HIS A 90 10.40 -0.93 16.19
N ALA A 91 9.93 -2.15 15.89
CA ALA A 91 8.72 -2.42 15.16
C ALA A 91 7.87 -3.44 15.92
N PHE A 92 6.56 -3.34 15.79
CA PHE A 92 5.60 -4.26 16.39
C PHE A 92 4.70 -4.83 15.31
N LEU A 93 4.53 -6.15 15.29
CA LEU A 93 3.58 -6.81 14.41
C LEU A 93 2.15 -6.59 14.90
N MET A 94 1.30 -6.07 14.02
CA MET A 94 -0.09 -5.74 14.33
C MET A 94 -1.03 -6.59 13.47
N VAL A 95 -1.86 -7.39 14.13
CA VAL A 95 -2.86 -8.27 13.48
C VAL A 95 -4.29 -7.72 13.57
N GLY A 96 -4.45 -6.52 14.10
CA GLY A 96 -5.71 -5.77 14.14
C GLY A 96 -5.82 -4.64 13.11
N GLY A 97 -4.97 -4.68 12.07
CA GLY A 97 -4.87 -3.65 11.04
C GLY A 97 -4.23 -2.36 11.55
N THR A 98 -4.08 -1.41 10.65
CA THR A 98 -3.59 -0.07 10.99
C THR A 98 -4.53 0.66 11.95
N THR A 99 -5.80 0.27 12.01
CA THR A 99 -6.72 0.76 13.04
C THR A 99 -6.18 0.50 14.44
N SER A 100 -5.77 -0.73 14.74
CA SER A 100 -5.17 -1.08 16.04
C SER A 100 -3.81 -0.40 16.25
N SER A 101 -3.00 -0.29 15.20
CA SER A 101 -1.71 0.39 15.22
C SER A 101 -1.87 1.89 15.56
N VAL A 102 -2.75 2.61 14.85
CA VAL A 102 -3.05 4.03 15.09
C VAL A 102 -3.63 4.25 16.49
N GLN A 103 -4.55 3.38 16.93
CA GLN A 103 -5.09 3.48 18.29
C GLN A 103 -4.00 3.31 19.33
N SER A 104 -3.13 2.30 19.18
CA SER A 104 -1.99 2.11 20.08
C SER A 104 -1.02 3.28 20.08
N MET A 105 -0.77 3.89 18.93
CA MET A 105 0.08 5.07 18.78
C MET A 105 -0.49 6.27 19.56
N VAL A 106 -1.77 6.58 19.39
CA VAL A 106 -2.45 7.68 20.09
C VAL A 106 -2.55 7.40 21.60
N LEU A 107 -2.92 6.18 21.99
CA LEU A 107 -2.99 5.77 23.42
C LEU A 107 -1.61 5.78 24.10
N THR A 108 -0.53 5.61 23.34
CA THR A 108 0.85 5.76 23.85
C THR A 108 1.19 7.22 24.12
N ALA A 109 0.78 8.12 23.25
CA ALA A 109 1.13 9.54 23.33
C ALA A 109 0.23 10.32 24.29
N CYS A 110 -1.07 9.97 24.37
CA CYS A 110 -2.09 10.80 25.01
C CYS A 110 -2.75 10.10 26.20
N LYS A 111 -3.08 10.91 27.22
CA LYS A 111 -3.91 10.57 28.36
C LYS A 111 -5.18 11.42 28.36
N ARG A 112 -6.07 11.14 29.29
CA ARG A 112 -7.32 11.90 29.46
C ARG A 112 -7.02 13.38 29.73
N GLY A 113 -7.60 14.23 28.90
CA GLY A 113 -7.44 15.69 28.98
C GLY A 113 -6.23 16.27 28.26
N ASP A 114 -5.31 15.43 27.77
CA ASP A 114 -4.21 15.90 26.95
C ASP A 114 -4.71 16.43 25.60
N GLU A 115 -4.12 17.51 25.12
CA GLU A 115 -4.38 18.03 23.78
C GLU A 115 -3.48 17.35 22.74
N ILE A 116 -4.04 17.08 21.56
CA ILE A 116 -3.31 16.55 20.38
C ILE A 116 -3.67 17.35 19.15
N ILE A 117 -2.67 17.87 18.45
CA ILE A 117 -2.82 18.61 17.19
C ILE A 117 -2.91 17.61 16.05
N LEU A 118 -3.95 17.69 15.20
CA LEU A 118 -4.19 16.75 14.11
C LEU A 118 -5.00 17.38 12.97
N PRO A 119 -4.86 16.89 11.72
CA PRO A 119 -5.68 17.40 10.63
C PRO A 119 -7.14 16.92 10.75
N ARG A 120 -8.08 17.71 10.19
CA ARG A 120 -9.51 17.37 10.27
C ARG A 120 -9.87 16.14 9.42
N ASN A 121 -9.07 15.81 8.41
CA ASN A 121 -9.27 14.68 7.49
C ASN A 121 -8.54 13.39 7.94
N VAL A 122 -8.40 13.17 9.24
CA VAL A 122 -7.84 11.91 9.77
C VAL A 122 -8.79 10.74 9.57
N HIS A 123 -8.22 9.55 9.53
CA HIS A 123 -9.00 8.32 9.52
C HIS A 123 -9.78 8.15 10.85
N ARG A 124 -10.97 7.53 10.78
CA ARG A 124 -11.85 7.29 11.95
C ARG A 124 -11.15 6.59 13.13
N SER A 125 -10.11 5.79 12.88
CA SER A 125 -9.34 5.12 13.94
C SER A 125 -8.69 6.11 14.91
N VAL A 126 -8.25 7.27 14.43
CA VAL A 126 -7.72 8.34 15.28
C VAL A 126 -8.82 8.89 16.20
N LEU A 127 -9.99 9.20 15.65
CA LEU A 127 -11.13 9.70 16.44
C LEU A 127 -11.57 8.67 17.48
N ASN A 128 -11.61 7.39 17.12
CA ASN A 128 -11.92 6.31 18.05
C ASN A 128 -10.87 6.26 19.19
N ALA A 129 -9.59 6.43 18.88
CA ALA A 129 -8.54 6.47 19.89
C ALA A 129 -8.72 7.65 20.87
N LEU A 130 -9.10 8.83 20.37
CA LEU A 130 -9.41 10.00 21.23
C LEU A 130 -10.56 9.73 22.18
N VAL A 131 -11.61 9.04 21.70
CA VAL A 131 -12.73 8.61 22.54
C VAL A 131 -12.25 7.65 23.63
N LEU A 132 -11.38 6.68 23.28
CA LEU A 132 -10.87 5.69 24.24
C LEU A 132 -9.99 6.31 25.32
N CYS A 133 -9.10 7.24 24.97
CA CYS A 133 -8.21 7.86 25.98
C CYS A 133 -8.76 9.15 26.60
N GLY A 134 -9.78 9.76 26.01
CA GLY A 134 -10.34 11.04 26.45
C GLY A 134 -9.42 12.23 26.18
N ALA A 135 -8.56 12.15 25.16
CA ALA A 135 -7.76 13.27 24.71
C ALA A 135 -8.60 14.29 23.92
N VAL A 136 -8.13 15.54 23.90
CA VAL A 136 -8.82 16.69 23.29
C VAL A 136 -8.19 17.01 21.94
N PRO A 137 -8.93 16.93 20.81
CA PRO A 137 -8.39 17.25 19.50
C PRO A 137 -8.25 18.77 19.30
N VAL A 138 -7.11 19.19 18.80
CA VAL A 138 -6.84 20.51 18.25
C VAL A 138 -6.74 20.37 16.73
N TYR A 139 -7.80 20.78 16.03
CA TYR A 139 -7.88 20.54 14.59
C TYR A 139 -7.14 21.59 13.77
N VAL A 140 -6.26 21.12 12.88
CA VAL A 140 -5.73 21.89 11.76
C VAL A 140 -6.58 21.53 10.54
N ASN A 141 -7.26 22.52 9.96
CA ASN A 141 -8.09 22.31 8.77
C ASN A 141 -7.21 22.33 7.52
N PRO A 142 -7.07 21.21 6.78
CA PRO A 142 -6.36 21.23 5.52
C PRO A 142 -7.13 22.07 4.50
N GLU A 143 -6.42 22.59 3.52
CA GLU A 143 -7.08 23.19 2.35
C GLU A 143 -7.81 22.11 1.54
N VAL A 144 -8.76 22.56 0.75
CA VAL A 144 -9.46 21.72 -0.23
C VAL A 144 -9.15 22.27 -1.62
N ASP A 145 -8.66 21.42 -2.50
CA ASP A 145 -8.58 21.76 -3.92
C ASP A 145 -10.00 21.91 -4.48
N LYS A 146 -10.31 23.11 -4.98
CA LYS A 146 -11.69 23.43 -5.41
C LYS A 146 -12.11 22.71 -6.69
N ARG A 147 -11.16 22.38 -7.57
CA ARG A 147 -11.45 21.65 -8.81
C ARG A 147 -11.64 20.17 -8.52
N LEU A 148 -10.72 19.60 -7.77
CA LEU A 148 -10.71 18.16 -7.48
C LEU A 148 -11.64 17.77 -6.34
N GLY A 149 -12.04 18.73 -5.47
CA GLY A 149 -12.87 18.45 -4.29
C GLY A 149 -12.17 17.65 -3.20
N ILE A 150 -10.83 17.52 -3.24
CA ILE A 150 -10.05 16.70 -2.30
C ILE A 150 -9.36 17.55 -1.23
N SER A 151 -9.22 16.99 -0.03
CA SER A 151 -8.43 17.61 1.05
C SER A 151 -6.94 17.49 0.75
N LEU A 152 -6.21 18.57 0.95
CA LEU A 152 -4.76 18.64 0.81
C LEU A 152 -4.03 18.27 2.12
N GLY A 153 -2.71 18.45 2.15
CA GLY A 153 -1.88 18.25 3.33
C GLY A 153 -1.96 19.41 4.33
N MET A 154 -1.30 19.24 5.47
CA MET A 154 -1.19 20.26 6.49
C MET A 154 -0.16 21.32 6.08
N LYS A 155 -0.55 22.60 6.14
CA LYS A 155 0.37 23.73 5.92
C LYS A 155 1.25 23.95 7.13
N ARG A 156 2.52 24.25 6.90
CA ARG A 156 3.50 24.55 7.98
C ARG A 156 3.03 25.67 8.89
N GLU A 157 2.54 26.78 8.32
CA GLU A 157 2.08 27.95 9.06
C GLU A 157 0.88 27.66 9.96
N GLN A 158 0.00 26.73 9.54
CA GLN A 158 -1.14 26.32 10.35
C GLN A 158 -0.73 25.42 11.50
N VAL A 159 0.24 24.51 11.26
CA VAL A 159 0.82 23.68 12.34
C VAL A 159 1.57 24.54 13.35
N GLU A 160 2.42 25.46 12.89
CA GLU A 160 3.13 26.39 13.76
C GLU A 160 2.17 27.26 14.60
N LYS A 161 1.09 27.74 13.98
CA LYS A 161 0.04 28.49 14.69
C LYS A 161 -0.61 27.62 15.76
N ALA A 162 -1.00 26.39 15.43
CA ALA A 162 -1.65 25.47 16.37
C ALA A 162 -0.72 25.14 17.57
N ILE A 163 0.57 24.88 17.32
CA ILE A 163 1.57 24.64 18.36
C ILE A 163 1.70 25.86 19.29
N ARG A 164 1.76 27.08 18.73
CA ARG A 164 1.88 28.31 19.52
C ARG A 164 0.63 28.60 20.36
N GLU A 165 -0.56 28.30 19.83
CA GLU A 165 -1.84 28.52 20.52
C GLU A 165 -2.15 27.42 21.54
N HIS A 166 -1.56 26.24 21.39
CA HIS A 166 -1.72 25.06 22.24
C HIS A 166 -0.37 24.51 22.75
N PRO A 167 0.39 25.29 23.52
CA PRO A 167 1.76 24.91 23.94
C PRO A 167 1.81 23.70 24.87
N ASN A 168 0.67 23.29 25.43
CA ASN A 168 0.55 22.13 26.31
C ASN A 168 0.12 20.85 25.55
N ALA A 169 -0.07 20.92 24.23
CA ALA A 169 -0.35 19.74 23.45
C ALA A 169 0.82 18.75 23.54
N VAL A 170 0.50 17.46 23.62
CA VAL A 170 1.51 16.40 23.84
C VAL A 170 2.04 15.82 22.54
N ALA A 171 1.30 15.98 21.44
CA ALA A 171 1.69 15.44 20.15
C ALA A 171 1.08 16.19 18.98
N VAL A 172 1.75 16.08 17.83
CA VAL A 172 1.23 16.44 16.50
C VAL A 172 1.06 15.13 15.70
N LEU A 173 -0.14 14.87 15.21
CA LEU A 173 -0.42 13.74 14.33
C LEU A 173 -0.56 14.23 12.88
N VAL A 174 0.09 13.54 11.95
CA VAL A 174 0.07 13.84 10.52
C VAL A 174 -0.45 12.62 9.76
N ASN A 175 -1.41 12.82 8.85
CA ASN A 175 -1.83 11.81 7.88
C ASN A 175 -0.95 11.98 6.62
N ASN A 176 -0.02 11.06 6.37
CA ASN A 176 0.99 11.21 5.32
C ASN A 176 1.43 9.86 4.72
N PRO A 177 1.07 9.57 3.45
CA PRO A 177 0.28 10.40 2.55
C PRO A 177 -1.22 10.38 2.86
N THR A 178 -1.96 11.33 2.27
CA THR A 178 -3.43 11.22 2.18
C THR A 178 -3.82 10.07 1.25
N TYR A 179 -5.11 9.75 1.19
CA TYR A 179 -5.62 8.68 0.31
C TYR A 179 -5.27 8.92 -1.17
N TYR A 180 -5.30 10.18 -1.61
CA TYR A 180 -4.97 10.60 -2.98
C TYR A 180 -3.46 10.76 -3.26
N GLY A 181 -2.61 10.46 -2.28
CA GLY A 181 -1.16 10.52 -2.44
C GLY A 181 -0.52 11.86 -2.07
N ILE A 182 -1.26 12.81 -1.49
CA ILE A 182 -0.73 14.11 -1.10
C ILE A 182 0.09 13.99 0.18
N CYS A 183 1.31 14.52 0.17
CA CYS A 183 2.21 14.56 1.31
C CYS A 183 2.42 15.98 1.84
N SER A 184 2.42 16.13 3.16
CA SER A 184 2.80 17.33 3.89
C SER A 184 4.33 17.44 4.02
N ASP A 185 4.86 18.60 4.37
CA ASP A 185 6.27 18.77 4.75
C ASP A 185 6.54 18.10 6.11
N LEU A 186 6.62 16.76 6.08
CA LEU A 186 6.74 15.96 7.29
C LEU A 186 8.00 16.29 8.08
N ARG A 187 9.13 16.59 7.41
CA ARG A 187 10.39 16.97 8.10
C ARG A 187 10.25 18.26 8.88
N ALA A 188 9.63 19.28 8.28
CA ALA A 188 9.39 20.54 8.96
C ALA A 188 8.40 20.37 10.13
N ILE A 189 7.34 19.57 9.95
CA ILE A 189 6.35 19.31 11.01
C ILE A 189 6.99 18.57 12.19
N VAL A 190 7.79 17.52 11.92
CA VAL A 190 8.55 16.79 12.96
C VAL A 190 9.44 17.75 13.73
N LYS A 191 10.19 18.59 13.01
CA LYS A 191 11.06 19.58 13.67
C LYS A 191 10.27 20.54 14.56
N MET A 192 9.17 21.11 14.07
CA MET A 192 8.34 22.04 14.85
C MET A 192 7.75 21.38 16.10
N ALA A 193 7.28 20.13 15.99
CA ALA A 193 6.77 19.36 17.12
C ALA A 193 7.87 19.13 18.18
N HIS A 194 9.05 18.69 17.76
CA HIS A 194 10.17 18.44 18.66
C HIS A 194 10.71 19.73 19.31
N ASP A 195 10.80 20.83 18.57
CA ASP A 195 11.20 22.13 19.11
C ASP A 195 10.24 22.61 20.21
N ALA A 196 8.97 22.18 20.15
CA ALA A 196 7.95 22.47 21.18
C ALA A 196 7.84 21.39 22.27
N GLY A 197 8.68 20.35 22.25
CA GLY A 197 8.64 19.24 23.21
C GLY A 197 7.49 18.26 23.01
N MET A 198 6.85 18.28 21.83
CA MET A 198 5.73 17.41 21.45
C MET A 198 6.24 16.19 20.66
N LEU A 199 5.55 15.06 20.77
CA LEU A 199 5.78 13.91 19.90
C LEU A 199 5.22 14.17 18.50
N CYS A 200 5.83 13.59 17.45
CA CYS A 200 5.28 13.57 16.11
C CYS A 200 4.84 12.16 15.74
N LEU A 201 3.55 12.00 15.44
CA LEU A 201 2.89 10.75 15.09
C LEU A 201 2.51 10.78 13.60
N ALA A 202 2.82 9.72 12.84
CA ALA A 202 2.45 9.64 11.44
C ALA A 202 1.47 8.48 11.19
N ASP A 203 0.27 8.80 10.72
CA ASP A 203 -0.58 7.81 10.08
C ASP A 203 -0.09 7.66 8.62
N GLU A 204 0.74 6.66 8.42
CA GLU A 204 1.41 6.33 7.15
C GLU A 204 0.80 5.05 6.55
N ALA A 205 -0.50 4.83 6.80
CA ALA A 205 -1.21 3.64 6.31
C ALA A 205 -1.09 3.45 4.79
N HIS A 206 -0.93 4.52 4.03
CA HIS A 206 -0.79 4.50 2.58
C HIS A 206 0.67 4.67 2.10
N GLY A 207 1.65 4.71 3.00
CA GLY A 207 3.06 5.03 2.71
C GLY A 207 4.05 3.89 2.99
N THR A 208 3.61 2.65 3.15
CA THR A 208 4.52 1.50 3.40
C THR A 208 5.67 1.42 2.40
N HIS A 209 5.44 1.74 1.15
CA HIS A 209 6.42 1.70 0.07
C HIS A 209 7.47 2.83 0.12
N PHE A 210 7.23 3.92 0.85
CA PHE A 210 8.19 5.03 1.01
C PHE A 210 9.51 4.59 1.61
N TYR A 211 9.53 3.49 2.35
CA TYR A 211 10.73 2.92 2.97
C TYR A 211 11.63 2.17 1.99
N PHE A 212 11.12 1.80 0.82
CA PHE A 212 11.79 0.89 -0.10
C PHE A 212 12.00 1.46 -1.50
N GLY A 213 11.39 2.60 -1.84
CA GLY A 213 11.47 3.21 -3.16
C GLY A 213 12.50 4.32 -3.28
N GLY A 214 13.10 4.48 -4.45
CA GLY A 214 13.85 5.69 -4.81
C GLY A 214 12.92 6.67 -5.54
N GLY A 215 13.00 7.99 -5.19
CA GLY A 215 12.16 9.01 -5.82
C GLY A 215 10.73 9.12 -5.29
N LEU A 216 10.38 8.34 -4.27
CA LEU A 216 9.13 8.42 -3.52
C LEU A 216 9.24 9.45 -2.38
N PRO A 217 8.11 9.92 -1.83
CA PRO A 217 8.11 10.83 -0.69
C PRO A 217 8.87 10.29 0.52
N VAL A 218 9.28 11.19 1.42
CA VAL A 218 10.01 10.81 2.63
C VAL A 218 9.12 10.00 3.57
N SER A 219 9.65 8.86 4.06
CA SER A 219 8.96 8.04 5.07
C SER A 219 9.03 8.69 6.47
N ALA A 220 8.09 8.34 7.33
CA ALA A 220 7.98 8.90 8.67
C ALA A 220 9.24 8.67 9.52
N MET A 221 9.81 7.47 9.51
CA MET A 221 11.05 7.20 10.27
C MET A 221 12.24 7.96 9.68
N ALA A 222 12.34 8.11 8.36
CA ALA A 222 13.39 8.93 7.73
C ALA A 222 13.20 10.44 7.95
N ALA A 223 11.97 10.87 8.21
CA ALA A 223 11.67 12.25 8.62
C ALA A 223 11.98 12.52 10.11
N GLY A 224 12.16 11.47 10.92
CA GLY A 224 12.42 11.55 12.35
C GLY A 224 11.16 11.54 13.23
N ALA A 225 10.01 11.08 12.71
CA ALA A 225 8.79 10.92 13.50
C ALA A 225 9.01 9.94 14.67
N ASP A 226 8.32 10.18 15.80
CA ASP A 226 8.45 9.34 16.99
C ASP A 226 7.70 8.03 16.86
N MET A 227 6.55 8.02 16.17
CA MET A 227 5.80 6.81 15.86
C MET A 227 5.18 6.90 14.47
N ALA A 228 5.10 5.75 13.78
CA ALA A 228 4.44 5.64 12.49
C ALA A 228 3.64 4.33 12.40
N SER A 229 2.45 4.42 11.80
CA SER A 229 1.57 3.29 11.57
C SER A 229 1.49 2.99 10.08
N VAL A 230 1.94 1.79 9.63
CA VAL A 230 2.00 1.42 8.22
C VAL A 230 1.13 0.19 7.92
N SER A 231 0.31 0.26 6.86
CA SER A 231 -0.51 -0.87 6.40
C SER A 231 0.28 -1.73 5.41
N MET A 232 0.84 -2.82 5.90
CA MET A 232 1.58 -3.75 5.05
C MET A 232 0.71 -4.39 3.96
N HIS A 233 -0.58 -4.57 4.23
CA HIS A 233 -1.51 -5.17 3.27
C HIS A 233 -1.89 -4.27 2.10
N LYS A 234 -1.70 -2.94 2.19
CA LYS A 234 -2.08 -2.01 1.11
C LYS A 234 -1.05 -2.00 -0.03
N SER A 235 0.21 -1.69 0.26
CA SER A 235 1.28 -1.66 -0.74
C SER A 235 2.41 -2.64 -0.49
N GLY A 236 2.45 -3.29 0.66
CA GLY A 236 3.53 -4.19 1.05
C GLY A 236 3.33 -5.65 0.66
N GLY A 237 2.14 -6.06 0.18
CA GLY A 237 1.84 -7.40 -0.31
C GLY A 237 1.56 -8.45 0.76
N SER A 238 1.23 -8.06 1.98
CA SER A 238 0.79 -8.98 3.03
C SER A 238 -0.73 -9.17 3.03
N LEU A 239 -1.22 -10.15 3.79
CA LEU A 239 -2.65 -10.41 3.92
C LEU A 239 -3.38 -9.23 4.58
N THR A 240 -4.64 -9.03 4.19
CA THR A 240 -5.52 -8.00 4.76
C THR A 240 -5.49 -8.04 6.29
N GLN A 241 -5.58 -6.86 6.95
CA GLN A 241 -5.53 -6.67 8.41
C GLN A 241 -4.11 -6.73 9.00
N SER A 242 -3.07 -7.01 8.23
CA SER A 242 -1.69 -6.98 8.70
C SER A 242 -1.07 -5.59 8.59
N SER A 243 -0.44 -5.11 9.67
CA SER A 243 0.21 -3.82 9.73
C SER A 243 1.42 -3.82 10.68
N LEU A 244 2.18 -2.73 10.70
CA LEU A 244 3.26 -2.51 11.66
C LEU A 244 3.02 -1.19 12.41
N LEU A 245 3.37 -1.18 13.70
CA LEU A 245 3.65 0.05 14.43
C LEU A 245 5.16 0.21 14.55
N LEU A 246 5.68 1.28 14.01
CA LEU A 246 7.10 1.65 14.03
C LEU A 246 7.32 2.73 15.07
N ILE A 247 8.42 2.65 15.83
CA ILE A 247 8.77 3.69 16.80
C ILE A 247 10.21 4.15 16.63
N GLY A 248 10.43 5.44 16.86
CA GLY A 248 11.72 6.08 16.93
C GLY A 248 12.41 5.86 18.29
N PRO A 249 13.66 6.36 18.45
CA PRO A 249 14.46 6.13 19.64
C PRO A 249 13.94 6.83 20.91
N ASN A 250 13.07 7.82 20.77
CA ASN A 250 12.55 8.61 21.91
C ASN A 250 11.35 7.96 22.61
N VAL A 251 10.79 6.87 22.05
CA VAL A 251 9.62 6.19 22.59
C VAL A 251 10.02 4.88 23.26
N HIS A 252 9.55 4.66 24.48
CA HIS A 252 9.92 3.46 25.26
C HIS A 252 9.16 2.21 24.76
N PRO A 253 9.84 1.20 24.18
CA PRO A 253 9.19 0.07 23.52
C PRO A 253 8.37 -0.80 24.49
N GLY A 254 8.81 -0.94 25.74
CA GLY A 254 8.08 -1.71 26.76
C GLY A 254 6.72 -1.08 27.11
N TYR A 255 6.63 0.26 27.13
CA TYR A 255 5.37 0.95 27.34
C TYR A 255 4.43 0.79 26.14
N VAL A 256 4.94 0.93 24.93
CA VAL A 256 4.17 0.68 23.71
C VAL A 256 3.61 -0.74 23.68
N ARG A 257 4.43 -1.75 24.04
CA ARG A 257 3.97 -3.14 24.14
C ARG A 257 2.81 -3.31 25.14
N GLN A 258 2.87 -2.63 26.30
CA GLN A 258 1.77 -2.66 27.27
C GLN A 258 0.49 -2.08 26.68
N ILE A 259 0.58 -0.96 25.96
CA ILE A 259 -0.57 -0.33 25.29
C ILE A 259 -1.13 -1.25 24.20
N ILE A 260 -0.27 -1.83 23.37
CA ILE A 260 -0.69 -2.78 22.33
C ILE A 260 -1.46 -3.95 22.96
N ASN A 261 -0.98 -4.49 24.07
CA ASN A 261 -1.60 -5.63 24.75
C ASN A 261 -2.98 -5.31 25.39
N LEU A 262 -3.36 -4.02 25.51
CA LEU A 262 -4.71 -3.64 25.93
C LEU A 262 -5.75 -3.78 24.80
N THR A 263 -5.31 -3.67 23.54
CA THR A 263 -6.20 -3.58 22.37
C THR A 263 -6.04 -4.74 21.39
N GLN A 264 -4.89 -5.43 21.41
CA GLN A 264 -4.61 -6.52 20.51
C GLN A 264 -5.02 -7.88 21.11
N THR A 265 -5.45 -8.78 20.23
CA THR A 265 -5.80 -10.17 20.61
C THR A 265 -4.64 -10.91 21.25
N THR A 266 -4.95 -11.79 22.21
CA THR A 266 -3.97 -12.75 22.79
C THR A 266 -3.74 -13.96 21.89
N SER A 267 -4.59 -14.18 20.88
CA SER A 267 -4.54 -15.28 19.92
C SER A 267 -4.18 -14.75 18.53
N GLY A 268 -2.99 -14.17 18.39
CA GLY A 268 -2.55 -13.58 17.13
C GLY A 268 -2.51 -14.61 15.99
N SER A 269 -3.10 -14.24 14.84
CA SER A 269 -3.11 -15.09 13.64
C SER A 269 -1.71 -15.29 13.07
N TYR A 270 -1.24 -16.53 13.04
CA TYR A 270 0.05 -16.87 12.43
C TYR A 270 0.04 -16.75 10.91
N LEU A 271 -1.12 -16.84 10.25
CA LEU A 271 -1.27 -16.50 8.84
C LEU A 271 -0.93 -15.03 8.59
N LEU A 272 -1.48 -14.13 9.40
CA LEU A 272 -1.19 -12.70 9.29
C LEU A 272 0.26 -12.38 9.65
N MET A 273 0.79 -12.93 10.75
CA MET A 273 2.17 -12.66 11.18
C MET A 273 3.20 -13.22 10.19
N SER A 274 3.00 -14.42 9.65
CA SER A 274 3.88 -14.97 8.63
C SER A 274 3.81 -14.19 7.32
N SER A 275 2.62 -13.71 6.93
CA SER A 275 2.48 -12.84 5.77
C SER A 275 3.24 -11.52 5.92
N LEU A 276 3.21 -10.92 7.13
CA LEU A 276 4.03 -9.73 7.46
C LEU A 276 5.52 -10.01 7.32
N ASP A 277 5.98 -11.11 7.88
CA ASP A 277 7.39 -11.50 7.88
C ASP A 277 7.92 -11.79 6.47
N ILE A 278 7.15 -12.53 5.66
CA ILE A 278 7.47 -12.81 4.25
C ILE A 278 7.46 -11.52 3.43
N SER A 279 6.44 -10.66 3.61
CA SER A 279 6.32 -9.39 2.88
C SER A 279 7.45 -8.44 3.25
N ARG A 280 7.80 -8.31 4.53
CA ARG A 280 8.97 -7.55 4.97
C ARG A 280 10.25 -8.03 4.27
N ARG A 281 10.49 -9.35 4.24
CA ARG A 281 11.64 -9.95 3.54
C ARG A 281 11.64 -9.58 2.05
N ASN A 282 10.51 -9.75 1.38
CA ASN A 282 10.38 -9.41 -0.04
C ASN A 282 10.67 -7.93 -0.30
N LEU A 283 10.10 -7.02 0.50
CA LEU A 283 10.33 -5.58 0.39
C LEU A 283 11.79 -5.21 0.65
N ALA A 284 12.41 -5.76 1.68
CA ALA A 284 13.81 -5.49 1.99
C ALA A 284 14.78 -5.93 0.88
N LEU A 285 14.46 -7.03 0.18
CA LEU A 285 15.33 -7.60 -0.87
C LEU A 285 15.05 -7.02 -2.25
N ARG A 286 13.80 -6.68 -2.57
CA ARG A 286 13.36 -6.34 -3.93
C ARG A 286 12.59 -5.03 -4.03
N GLY A 287 12.17 -4.45 -2.90
CA GLY A 287 11.23 -3.34 -2.88
C GLY A 287 11.69 -2.16 -3.73
N ARG A 288 12.98 -1.81 -3.71
CA ARG A 288 13.51 -0.71 -4.51
C ARG A 288 13.28 -0.90 -6.01
N GLN A 289 13.54 -2.11 -6.52
CA GLN A 289 13.34 -2.42 -7.93
C GLN A 289 11.85 -2.44 -8.28
N VAL A 290 11.04 -3.08 -7.45
CA VAL A 290 9.61 -3.25 -7.69
C VAL A 290 8.88 -1.90 -7.65
N PHE A 291 9.14 -1.03 -6.66
CA PHE A 291 8.46 0.26 -6.59
C PHE A 291 8.94 1.27 -7.62
N HIS A 292 10.14 1.11 -8.20
CA HIS A 292 10.52 1.85 -9.40
C HIS A 292 9.59 1.47 -10.57
N GLN A 293 9.41 0.17 -10.80
CA GLN A 293 8.52 -0.32 -11.86
C GLN A 293 7.05 0.10 -11.63
N VAL A 294 6.57 0.05 -10.39
CA VAL A 294 5.21 0.52 -10.04
C VAL A 294 5.04 2.02 -10.32
N ALA A 295 6.04 2.84 -9.96
CA ALA A 295 6.00 4.27 -10.24
C ALA A 295 6.01 4.56 -11.75
N ASP A 296 6.82 3.85 -12.52
CA ASP A 296 6.88 3.98 -13.97
C ASP A 296 5.55 3.58 -14.63
N MET A 297 4.93 2.47 -14.17
CA MET A 297 3.61 2.04 -14.65
C MET A 297 2.52 3.07 -14.33
N ALA A 298 2.53 3.63 -13.12
CA ALA A 298 1.56 4.63 -12.72
C ALA A 298 1.71 5.93 -13.53
N GLU A 299 2.93 6.34 -13.82
CA GLU A 299 3.20 7.51 -14.64
C GLU A 299 2.77 7.30 -16.09
N TYR A 300 3.13 6.17 -16.68
CA TYR A 300 2.66 5.78 -18.01
C TYR A 300 1.13 5.79 -18.11
N ALA A 301 0.45 5.15 -17.15
CA ALA A 301 -1.03 5.14 -17.12
C ALA A 301 -1.63 6.56 -16.99
N ARG A 302 -0.99 7.43 -16.21
CA ARG A 302 -1.40 8.84 -16.05
C ARG A 302 -1.28 9.62 -17.35
N GLU A 303 -0.17 9.46 -18.05
CA GLU A 303 0.07 10.09 -19.36
C GLU A 303 -0.95 9.63 -20.39
N GLU A 304 -1.20 8.32 -20.50
CA GLU A 304 -2.17 7.74 -21.44
C GLU A 304 -3.61 8.22 -21.15
N ILE A 305 -4.04 8.23 -19.88
CA ILE A 305 -5.37 8.75 -19.51
C ILE A 305 -5.51 10.24 -19.87
N ASN A 306 -4.48 11.04 -19.60
CA ASN A 306 -4.50 12.46 -19.94
C ASN A 306 -4.49 12.68 -21.46
N ALA A 307 -3.84 11.79 -22.23
CA ALA A 307 -3.81 11.87 -23.69
C ALA A 307 -5.18 11.58 -24.34
N VAL A 308 -6.03 10.77 -23.71
CA VAL A 308 -7.41 10.52 -24.17
C VAL A 308 -8.23 11.81 -24.19
N GLY A 309 -7.99 12.71 -23.24
CA GLY A 309 -8.73 13.98 -23.10
C GLY A 309 -10.08 13.82 -22.34
N GLY A 310 -10.52 14.88 -21.71
CA GLY A 310 -11.75 14.91 -20.88
C GLY A 310 -11.54 14.37 -19.46
N TYR A 311 -10.51 13.60 -19.21
CA TYR A 311 -10.08 13.18 -17.88
C TYR A 311 -8.88 14.02 -17.41
N TYR A 312 -8.71 14.06 -16.09
CA TYR A 312 -7.49 14.65 -15.52
C TYR A 312 -6.89 13.70 -14.46
N ALA A 313 -5.93 12.90 -14.90
CA ALA A 313 -5.12 12.10 -14.01
C ALA A 313 -4.03 12.99 -13.41
N PHE A 314 -4.19 13.34 -12.12
CA PHE A 314 -3.32 14.31 -11.46
C PHE A 314 -2.13 13.63 -10.74
N GLY A 315 -1.08 14.40 -10.54
CA GLY A 315 0.19 13.92 -10.00
C GLY A 315 1.03 15.02 -9.37
N LYS A 316 2.35 14.97 -9.60
CA LYS A 316 3.34 15.90 -9.02
C LYS A 316 3.15 17.36 -9.41
N GLU A 317 2.43 17.66 -10.47
CA GLU A 317 2.09 19.05 -10.87
C GLU A 317 1.24 19.79 -9.84
N LEU A 318 0.58 19.05 -8.93
CA LEU A 318 -0.13 19.66 -7.79
C LEU A 318 0.83 20.17 -6.70
N CYS A 319 2.11 19.78 -6.70
CA CYS A 319 3.06 20.18 -5.69
C CYS A 319 3.28 21.71 -5.71
N ASN A 320 3.01 22.33 -4.57
CA ASN A 320 3.11 23.80 -4.37
C ASN A 320 4.11 24.20 -3.28
N GLY A 321 4.85 23.22 -2.75
CA GLY A 321 5.84 23.43 -1.68
C GLY A 321 5.25 23.71 -0.29
N ASN A 322 3.93 23.63 -0.11
CA ASN A 322 3.24 23.89 1.16
C ASN A 322 2.14 22.87 1.44
N SER A 323 0.87 23.12 1.06
CA SER A 323 -0.25 22.20 1.28
C SER A 323 -0.17 20.90 0.45
N VAL A 324 0.59 20.92 -0.64
CA VAL A 324 1.05 19.74 -1.38
C VAL A 324 2.57 19.86 -1.45
N PHE A 325 3.26 19.31 -0.45
CA PHE A 325 4.71 19.40 -0.40
C PHE A 325 5.37 18.36 -1.32
N ASP A 326 4.81 17.14 -1.34
CA ASP A 326 5.23 16.07 -2.24
C ASP A 326 4.00 15.24 -2.61
N PHE A 327 4.16 14.32 -3.58
CA PHE A 327 3.08 13.49 -4.11
C PHE A 327 3.55 12.05 -4.32
N ASP A 328 2.74 11.09 -3.87
CA ASP A 328 2.94 9.66 -4.11
C ASP A 328 2.51 9.29 -5.53
N THR A 329 3.46 9.18 -6.43
CA THR A 329 3.21 8.88 -7.85
C THR A 329 2.63 7.50 -8.11
N THR A 330 2.64 6.58 -7.14
CA THR A 330 2.01 5.25 -7.27
C THR A 330 0.49 5.30 -7.19
N LYS A 331 -0.08 6.44 -6.74
CA LYS A 331 -1.52 6.66 -6.72
C LYS A 331 -2.00 7.17 -8.08
N LEU A 332 -2.79 6.37 -8.77
CA LEU A 332 -3.43 6.77 -10.01
C LEU A 332 -4.81 7.35 -9.70
N SER A 333 -4.84 8.64 -9.45
CA SER A 333 -6.05 9.40 -9.15
C SER A 333 -6.51 10.16 -10.38
N VAL A 334 -7.78 10.02 -10.76
CA VAL A 334 -8.32 10.60 -11.99
C VAL A 334 -9.59 11.38 -11.68
N HIS A 335 -9.61 12.64 -12.08
CA HIS A 335 -10.81 13.49 -12.02
C HIS A 335 -11.72 13.19 -13.21
N THR A 336 -13.04 13.03 -12.96
CA THR A 336 -14.00 12.55 -13.94
C THR A 336 -15.16 13.51 -14.22
N LEU A 337 -15.36 14.53 -13.38
CA LEU A 337 -16.49 15.49 -13.57
C LEU A 337 -16.40 16.28 -14.88
N ASP A 338 -15.21 16.45 -15.43
CA ASP A 338 -15.02 17.17 -16.71
C ASP A 338 -15.68 16.43 -17.90
N ILE A 339 -15.93 15.12 -17.78
CA ILE A 339 -16.73 14.33 -18.75
C ILE A 339 -18.21 14.19 -18.37
N GLY A 340 -18.64 14.85 -17.29
CA GLY A 340 -20.02 14.82 -16.81
C GLY A 340 -20.42 13.59 -16.02
N LEU A 341 -19.46 12.75 -15.57
CA LEU A 341 -19.68 11.57 -14.74
C LEU A 341 -19.08 11.75 -13.36
N ALA A 342 -19.82 11.36 -12.34
CA ALA A 342 -19.28 11.25 -10.99
C ALA A 342 -18.28 10.09 -10.90
N GLY A 343 -17.28 10.22 -10.02
CA GLY A 343 -16.30 9.16 -9.84
C GLY A 343 -16.92 7.81 -9.45
N ILE A 344 -17.99 7.81 -8.66
CA ILE A 344 -18.70 6.59 -8.29
C ILE A 344 -19.40 5.93 -9.52
N GLU A 345 -19.90 6.73 -10.46
CA GLU A 345 -20.50 6.20 -11.70
C GLU A 345 -19.43 5.55 -12.58
N VAL A 346 -18.24 6.19 -12.70
CA VAL A 346 -17.10 5.60 -13.42
C VAL A 346 -16.60 4.33 -12.73
N TYR A 347 -16.56 4.30 -11.39
CA TYR A 347 -16.24 3.09 -10.62
C TYR A 347 -17.18 1.93 -10.95
N ASP A 348 -18.50 2.18 -10.98
CA ASP A 348 -19.49 1.15 -11.29
C ASP A 348 -19.36 0.68 -12.76
N ILE A 349 -19.18 1.59 -13.71
CA ILE A 349 -18.96 1.27 -15.14
C ILE A 349 -17.70 0.38 -15.30
N LEU A 350 -16.59 0.76 -14.68
CA LEU A 350 -15.35 -0.02 -14.78
C LEU A 350 -15.53 -1.45 -14.26
N ARG A 351 -16.26 -1.61 -13.14
CA ARG A 351 -16.52 -2.93 -12.55
C ARG A 351 -17.50 -3.75 -13.37
N ASP A 352 -18.63 -3.14 -13.78
CA ASP A 352 -19.80 -3.88 -14.31
C ASP A 352 -19.70 -4.13 -15.83
N GLU A 353 -18.97 -3.27 -16.56
CA GLU A 353 -18.85 -3.35 -18.01
C GLU A 353 -17.45 -3.76 -18.50
N TYR A 354 -16.42 -3.55 -17.67
CA TYR A 354 -15.03 -3.77 -18.05
C TYR A 354 -14.27 -4.75 -17.15
N ASP A 355 -14.90 -5.32 -16.11
CA ASP A 355 -14.27 -6.23 -15.13
C ASP A 355 -13.05 -5.62 -14.41
N ILE A 356 -13.01 -4.28 -14.29
CA ILE A 356 -11.91 -3.55 -13.65
C ILE A 356 -12.33 -3.10 -12.26
N GLN A 357 -11.76 -3.73 -11.23
CA GLN A 357 -11.97 -3.35 -9.84
C GLN A 357 -10.91 -2.35 -9.40
N ILE A 358 -11.28 -1.08 -9.24
CA ILE A 358 -10.43 -0.04 -8.65
C ILE A 358 -10.70 0.10 -7.15
N GLU A 359 -9.90 0.92 -6.46
CA GLU A 359 -9.99 1.08 -5.00
C GLU A 359 -11.30 1.76 -4.59
N PHE A 360 -11.62 2.92 -5.17
CA PHE A 360 -12.90 3.60 -4.96
C PHE A 360 -13.19 4.67 -6.02
N GLY A 361 -14.46 5.13 -6.03
CA GLY A 361 -14.91 6.37 -6.66
C GLY A 361 -15.57 7.27 -5.64
N ASP A 362 -15.29 8.58 -5.69
CA ASP A 362 -16.03 9.61 -4.94
C ASP A 362 -16.91 10.47 -5.87
N ILE A 363 -17.29 11.68 -5.44
CA ILE A 363 -18.14 12.57 -6.25
C ILE A 363 -17.43 13.00 -7.54
N GLY A 364 -16.13 13.30 -7.47
CA GLY A 364 -15.40 13.90 -8.59
C GLY A 364 -14.24 13.07 -9.13
N ASN A 365 -13.85 12.01 -8.43
CA ASN A 365 -12.61 11.31 -8.72
C ASN A 365 -12.74 9.80 -8.57
N ILE A 366 -11.89 9.08 -9.28
CA ILE A 366 -11.59 7.66 -9.02
C ILE A 366 -10.15 7.50 -8.56
N LEU A 367 -9.88 6.42 -7.84
CA LEU A 367 -8.54 6.03 -7.42
C LEU A 367 -8.29 4.56 -7.76
N ALA A 368 -7.26 4.30 -8.55
CA ALA A 368 -6.65 3.01 -8.70
C ALA A 368 -5.35 2.94 -7.86
N TYR A 369 -5.17 1.86 -7.14
CA TYR A 369 -4.07 1.65 -6.21
C TYR A 369 -3.07 0.69 -6.82
N LEU A 370 -1.98 1.22 -7.41
CA LEU A 370 -0.93 0.37 -7.98
C LEU A 370 0.04 -0.07 -6.88
N SER A 371 0.43 -1.34 -6.91
CA SER A 371 1.28 -1.95 -5.89
C SER A 371 2.18 -3.05 -6.45
N ILE A 372 2.82 -3.82 -5.58
CA ILE A 372 3.80 -4.84 -5.95
C ILE A 372 3.23 -6.03 -6.76
N GLY A 373 1.92 -6.16 -6.85
CA GLY A 373 1.24 -7.23 -7.61
C GLY A 373 0.99 -6.88 -9.06
N ASP A 374 0.95 -5.59 -9.38
CA ASP A 374 0.58 -5.13 -10.72
C ASP A 374 1.69 -5.36 -11.74
N ARG A 375 1.30 -5.77 -12.93
CA ARG A 375 2.22 -6.10 -14.03
C ARG A 375 1.68 -5.61 -15.36
N PRO A 376 2.54 -5.09 -16.27
CA PRO A 376 2.13 -4.71 -17.62
C PRO A 376 1.59 -5.88 -18.45
N GLN A 377 1.86 -7.12 -18.03
CA GLN A 377 1.58 -8.35 -18.78
C GLN A 377 0.18 -8.92 -18.56
N GLU A 378 -0.67 -8.31 -17.72
CA GLU A 378 -2.00 -8.87 -17.42
C GLU A 378 -2.92 -8.88 -18.64
N ALA A 379 -2.79 -7.88 -19.54
CA ALA A 379 -3.50 -7.88 -20.81
C ALA A 379 -3.12 -9.05 -21.73
N PHE A 380 -1.88 -9.54 -21.66
CA PHE A 380 -1.44 -10.70 -22.47
C PHE A 380 -2.02 -12.02 -21.99
N TYR A 381 -2.23 -12.18 -20.67
CA TYR A 381 -2.73 -13.41 -20.04
C TYR A 381 -4.23 -13.35 -19.68
N ALA A 382 -4.90 -12.22 -19.91
CA ALA A 382 -6.33 -12.09 -19.68
C ALA A 382 -7.13 -13.08 -20.58
N PRO A 383 -8.34 -13.45 -20.20
CA PRO A 383 -9.24 -14.22 -21.08
C PRO A 383 -9.35 -13.53 -22.44
N LYS A 384 -9.16 -14.29 -23.51
CA LYS A 384 -9.14 -13.76 -24.86
C LYS A 384 -10.06 -14.53 -25.78
N LYS A 385 -10.56 -13.86 -26.80
CA LYS A 385 -11.33 -14.45 -27.90
C LYS A 385 -10.67 -14.13 -29.23
N SER A 386 -10.69 -15.09 -30.13
CA SER A 386 -10.20 -14.91 -31.49
C SER A 386 -11.34 -14.41 -32.39
N LEU A 387 -11.14 -13.30 -33.07
CA LEU A 387 -12.12 -12.69 -33.97
C LEU A 387 -11.51 -12.40 -35.34
N PRO A 388 -12.30 -12.39 -36.43
CA PRO A 388 -11.85 -11.93 -37.72
C PRO A 388 -11.23 -10.52 -37.62
N LEU A 389 -10.10 -10.30 -38.29
CA LEU A 389 -9.29 -9.08 -38.14
C LEU A 389 -10.12 -7.79 -38.19
N ARG A 390 -11.06 -7.66 -39.11
CA ARG A 390 -11.92 -6.49 -39.25
C ARG A 390 -12.96 -6.30 -38.15
N GLU A 391 -13.30 -7.38 -37.46
CA GLU A 391 -14.28 -7.33 -36.36
C GLU A 391 -13.62 -6.90 -35.02
N THR A 392 -12.29 -6.76 -35.02
CA THR A 392 -11.54 -6.34 -33.82
C THR A 392 -11.43 -4.83 -33.65
N GLU A 393 -11.96 -4.03 -34.58
CA GLU A 393 -11.96 -2.55 -34.49
C GLU A 393 -12.61 -2.09 -33.19
N GLY A 394 -11.91 -1.24 -32.44
CA GLY A 394 -12.36 -0.72 -31.14
C GLY A 394 -12.07 -1.65 -29.94
N MET A 395 -11.66 -2.90 -30.16
CA MET A 395 -11.33 -3.86 -29.11
C MET A 395 -9.90 -3.71 -28.62
N VAL A 396 -9.58 -4.32 -27.50
CA VAL A 396 -8.24 -4.31 -26.91
C VAL A 396 -7.49 -5.57 -27.34
N CYS A 397 -6.33 -5.40 -27.94
CA CYS A 397 -5.49 -6.49 -28.40
C CYS A 397 -4.88 -7.27 -27.23
N SER A 398 -4.79 -8.61 -27.36
CA SER A 398 -4.15 -9.48 -26.37
C SER A 398 -2.86 -10.13 -26.87
N GLU A 399 -2.36 -9.76 -28.04
CA GLU A 399 -1.14 -10.32 -28.62
C GLU A 399 -0.33 -9.24 -29.35
N PHE A 400 0.95 -9.55 -29.62
CA PHE A 400 1.79 -8.66 -30.42
C PHE A 400 1.49 -8.83 -31.91
N VAL A 401 1.47 -7.73 -32.65
CA VAL A 401 1.52 -7.73 -34.11
C VAL A 401 2.74 -6.91 -34.51
N MET A 402 3.76 -7.53 -35.08
CA MET A 402 5.04 -6.92 -35.44
C MET A 402 5.32 -7.08 -36.91
N CYS A 403 5.89 -6.05 -37.53
CA CYS A 403 6.45 -6.13 -38.89
C CYS A 403 7.96 -6.38 -38.78
N TYR A 404 8.45 -7.43 -39.45
CA TYR A 404 9.87 -7.77 -39.41
C TYR A 404 10.51 -7.69 -40.81
N PRO A 405 11.72 -7.15 -40.92
CA PRO A 405 12.51 -6.36 -39.99
C PRO A 405 11.95 -4.92 -39.79
N PRO A 406 12.15 -4.23 -38.68
CA PRO A 406 13.04 -4.55 -37.55
C PRO A 406 12.37 -5.23 -36.33
N GLY A 407 11.10 -5.64 -36.39
CA GLY A 407 10.40 -6.27 -35.29
C GLY A 407 9.81 -5.26 -34.28
N ILE A 408 9.46 -4.06 -34.73
CA ILE A 408 8.76 -3.06 -33.93
C ILE A 408 7.29 -3.43 -33.90
N PRO A 409 6.65 -3.47 -32.70
CA PRO A 409 5.22 -3.69 -32.59
C PRO A 409 4.43 -2.60 -33.33
N ILE A 410 3.50 -3.05 -34.18
CA ILE A 410 2.42 -2.21 -34.74
C ILE A 410 1.28 -2.15 -33.75
N LEU A 411 1.14 -3.22 -32.95
CA LEU A 411 0.13 -3.40 -31.94
C LEU A 411 0.71 -4.26 -30.82
N ALA A 412 0.51 -3.87 -29.58
CA ALA A 412 0.93 -4.62 -28.40
C ALA A 412 -0.27 -5.05 -27.54
N PRO A 413 -0.13 -6.09 -26.69
CA PRO A 413 -1.18 -6.46 -25.75
C PRO A 413 -1.58 -5.29 -24.85
N GLY A 414 -2.89 -5.05 -24.73
CA GLY A 414 -3.45 -3.93 -23.98
C GLY A 414 -3.75 -2.69 -24.83
N GLU A 415 -3.30 -2.64 -26.08
CA GLU A 415 -3.60 -1.52 -26.99
C GLU A 415 -4.96 -1.68 -27.66
N ARG A 416 -5.67 -0.55 -27.82
CA ARG A 416 -6.94 -0.51 -28.56
C ARG A 416 -6.68 -0.54 -30.07
N ILE A 417 -7.35 -1.44 -30.74
CA ILE A 417 -7.24 -1.64 -32.19
C ILE A 417 -8.04 -0.55 -32.90
N THR A 418 -7.33 0.35 -33.60
CA THR A 418 -7.97 1.39 -34.40
C THR A 418 -8.12 0.99 -35.85
N LYS A 419 -8.97 1.69 -36.58
CA LYS A 419 -9.17 1.50 -38.01
C LYS A 419 -7.88 1.74 -38.81
N GLU A 420 -7.08 2.70 -38.39
CA GLU A 420 -5.78 3.02 -38.98
C GLU A 420 -4.80 1.86 -38.84
N ILE A 421 -4.75 1.25 -37.65
CA ILE A 421 -3.93 0.07 -37.37
C ILE A 421 -4.35 -1.12 -38.27
N LEU A 422 -5.65 -1.40 -38.36
CA LEU A 422 -6.16 -2.46 -39.23
C LEU A 422 -5.83 -2.24 -40.69
N ASN A 423 -6.00 -1.01 -41.17
CA ASN A 423 -5.63 -0.62 -42.53
C ASN A 423 -4.13 -0.79 -42.78
N TYR A 424 -3.27 -0.45 -41.81
CA TYR A 424 -1.83 -0.63 -41.91
C TYR A 424 -1.44 -2.11 -41.92
N ILE A 425 -2.03 -2.94 -41.09
CA ILE A 425 -1.79 -4.38 -41.07
C ILE A 425 -2.14 -4.99 -42.42
N GLU A 426 -3.29 -4.68 -43.02
CA GLU A 426 -3.70 -5.19 -44.32
C GLU A 426 -2.81 -4.66 -45.45
N TYR A 427 -2.43 -3.38 -45.40
CA TYR A 427 -1.48 -2.80 -46.36
C TYR A 427 -0.14 -3.51 -46.29
N ALA A 428 0.43 -3.73 -45.11
CA ALA A 428 1.70 -4.42 -44.92
C ALA A 428 1.63 -5.87 -45.43
N LYS A 429 0.53 -6.60 -45.14
CA LYS A 429 0.26 -7.93 -45.69
C LYS A 429 0.23 -7.92 -47.23
N ALA A 430 -0.51 -6.99 -47.84
CA ALA A 430 -0.63 -6.84 -49.28
C ALA A 430 0.69 -6.51 -49.97
N LYS A 431 1.64 -5.88 -49.24
CA LYS A 431 3.01 -5.59 -49.72
C LYS A 431 3.99 -6.75 -49.46
N GLY A 432 3.54 -7.86 -48.88
CA GLY A 432 4.39 -9.02 -48.60
C GLY A 432 5.35 -8.80 -47.43
N CYS A 433 5.07 -7.86 -46.51
CA CYS A 433 5.85 -7.70 -45.30
C CYS A 433 5.68 -8.95 -44.41
N SER A 434 6.81 -9.42 -43.86
CA SER A 434 6.76 -10.49 -42.87
C SER A 434 6.13 -9.97 -41.55
N MET A 435 4.99 -10.51 -41.16
CA MET A 435 4.31 -10.18 -39.94
C MET A 435 4.48 -11.32 -38.93
N THR A 436 4.80 -10.98 -37.70
CA THR A 436 5.07 -11.95 -36.62
C THR A 436 4.37 -11.54 -35.32
N GLY A 437 4.13 -12.51 -34.44
CA GLY A 437 3.58 -12.29 -33.11
C GLY A 437 2.18 -12.85 -32.89
N PRO A 438 1.20 -12.70 -33.83
CA PRO A 438 -0.13 -13.30 -33.64
C PRO A 438 -0.10 -14.84 -33.63
N GLU A 439 -1.04 -15.44 -32.92
CA GLU A 439 -1.27 -16.89 -32.94
C GLU A 439 -1.69 -17.39 -34.33
N ASP A 440 -2.47 -16.57 -35.06
CA ASP A 440 -2.79 -16.83 -36.47
C ASP A 440 -1.68 -16.23 -37.37
N PRO A 441 -0.81 -17.05 -37.97
CA PRO A 441 0.32 -16.56 -38.76
C PRO A 441 -0.13 -15.84 -40.06
N ASP A 442 -1.34 -16.11 -40.52
CA ASP A 442 -1.94 -15.45 -41.69
C ASP A 442 -2.66 -14.14 -41.32
N ILE A 443 -2.82 -13.87 -40.03
CA ILE A 443 -3.52 -12.71 -39.45
C ILE A 443 -4.88 -12.50 -40.13
N LEU A 444 -5.65 -13.58 -40.28
CA LEU A 444 -7.05 -13.54 -40.66
C LEU A 444 -7.92 -13.27 -39.41
N HIS A 445 -7.44 -13.72 -38.26
CA HIS A 445 -8.00 -13.50 -36.95
C HIS A 445 -6.97 -12.83 -36.03
N LEU A 446 -7.46 -12.11 -35.03
CA LEU A 446 -6.63 -11.52 -33.99
C LEU A 446 -7.25 -11.81 -32.63
N ASN A 447 -6.42 -12.13 -31.65
CA ASN A 447 -6.86 -12.31 -30.29
C ASN A 447 -7.07 -10.97 -29.60
N VAL A 448 -8.23 -10.77 -29.06
CA VAL A 448 -8.64 -9.59 -28.29
C VAL A 448 -9.07 -10.02 -26.89
N LEU A 449 -9.06 -9.09 -25.93
CA LEU A 449 -9.60 -9.36 -24.61
C LEU A 449 -11.08 -9.75 -24.72
N ALA A 450 -11.50 -10.77 -23.93
CA ALA A 450 -12.83 -11.34 -24.00
C ALA A 450 -13.89 -10.41 -23.38
#